data_6cc53649d00fe8d742450b26890f538d
#
_entry.id   6cc53649d00fe8d742450b26890f538d
#
_cell.length_a   1.000
_cell.length_b   1.000
_cell.length_c   1.000
_cell.angle_alpha   90.00
_cell.angle_beta   90.00
_cell.angle_gamma   90.00
#
_symmetry.space_group_name_H-M   'P 1'
#
loop_
_entity.id
_entity.type
_entity.pdbx_description
1 polymer ?
#
loop_
_entity_poly.entity_id
_entity_poly.type
_entity_poly.pdbx_seq_one_letter_code
_entity_poly.pdbx_strand_id
1 'polypeptide(L)'
;MNEKFYALPEEKQSQILNAAYKVFATNQYKKAPTSDFFEMMRRGLMAKCAVMRKYTFLSLFSINSYFETEPDIQSIIQPDVQDAAKKTLEMLLSILNLDLIRKDIEFSRIYKEILYASEGMLKYWYRTGNYDVTAFEQEYLEMINHWEMVYGKGMENDRKQL
;
A
#
# COMPACT_ATOMS: atom_id res chain seq x y z
N MET A 1 6.47 -7.66 -20.98
CA MET A 1 5.48 -6.55 -21.04
C MET A 1 4.28 -7.05 -21.83
N ASN A 2 3.05 -6.80 -21.38
CA ASN A 2 1.87 -7.32 -22.08
C ASN A 2 1.53 -6.40 -23.25
N GLU A 3 2.02 -6.73 -24.45
CA GLU A 3 1.77 -6.01 -25.70
C GLU A 3 0.25 -5.73 -25.93
N LYS A 4 -0.61 -6.58 -25.39
CA LYS A 4 -2.06 -6.40 -25.48
C LYS A 4 -2.60 -5.20 -24.70
N PHE A 5 -1.94 -4.77 -23.63
CA PHE A 5 -2.36 -3.57 -22.89
C PHE A 5 -1.98 -2.30 -23.64
N TYR A 6 -0.77 -2.25 -24.19
CA TYR A 6 -0.30 -1.11 -24.98
C TYR A 6 -0.96 -1.01 -26.36
N ALA A 7 -1.50 -2.11 -26.87
CA ALA A 7 -2.31 -2.11 -28.09
C ALA A 7 -3.74 -1.55 -27.88
N LEU A 8 -4.15 -1.32 -26.63
CA LEU A 8 -5.42 -0.67 -26.34
C LEU A 8 -5.33 0.84 -26.60
N PRO A 9 -6.41 1.48 -27.06
CA PRO A 9 -6.47 2.94 -27.10
C PRO A 9 -6.19 3.55 -25.73
N GLU A 10 -5.50 4.71 -25.68
CA GLU A 10 -5.14 5.41 -24.43
C GLU A 10 -6.32 5.60 -23.48
N GLU A 11 -7.50 5.88 -24.04
CA GLU A 11 -8.73 6.00 -23.27
C GLU A 11 -9.09 4.71 -22.53
N LYS A 12 -8.92 3.55 -23.17
CA LYS A 12 -9.14 2.25 -22.51
C LYS A 12 -8.06 1.89 -21.48
N GLN A 13 -6.81 2.25 -21.74
CA GLN A 13 -5.74 2.10 -20.76
C GLN A 13 -6.06 2.93 -19.52
N SER A 14 -6.42 4.20 -19.69
CA SER A 14 -6.85 5.10 -18.60
C SER A 14 -8.10 4.61 -17.87
N GLN A 15 -9.07 4.06 -18.58
CA GLN A 15 -10.28 3.48 -17.97
C GLN A 15 -9.96 2.26 -17.10
N ILE A 16 -9.06 1.38 -17.54
CA ILE A 16 -8.62 0.20 -16.78
C ILE A 16 -7.85 0.64 -15.52
N LEU A 17 -6.94 1.59 -15.66
CA LEU A 17 -6.19 2.15 -14.54
C LEU A 17 -7.12 2.88 -13.56
N ASN A 18 -8.01 3.72 -14.05
CA ASN A 18 -8.99 4.44 -13.23
C ASN A 18 -10.00 3.49 -12.57
N ALA A 19 -10.42 2.40 -13.22
CA ALA A 19 -11.28 1.41 -12.60
C ALA A 19 -10.57 0.67 -11.46
N ALA A 20 -9.29 0.32 -11.62
CA ALA A 20 -8.48 -0.24 -10.55
C ALA A 20 -8.31 0.76 -9.38
N TYR A 21 -7.96 2.02 -9.68
CA TYR A 21 -7.89 3.08 -8.67
C TYR A 21 -9.23 3.37 -8.01
N LYS A 22 -10.33 3.35 -8.76
CA LYS A 22 -11.68 3.57 -8.22
C LYS A 22 -12.12 2.46 -7.28
N VAL A 23 -11.79 1.20 -7.57
CA VAL A 23 -12.03 0.08 -6.66
C VAL A 23 -11.23 0.25 -5.36
N PHE A 24 -9.98 0.73 -5.44
CA PHE A 24 -9.17 1.05 -4.27
C PHE A 24 -9.71 2.25 -3.47
N ALA A 25 -10.19 3.29 -4.16
CA ALA A 25 -10.58 4.55 -3.54
C ALA A 25 -12.01 4.54 -2.97
N THR A 26 -12.96 3.77 -3.55
CA THR A 26 -14.39 3.94 -3.24
C THR A 26 -14.97 2.93 -2.28
N ASN A 27 -14.36 1.75 -2.10
CA ASN A 27 -15.09 0.67 -1.42
C ASN A 27 -14.84 0.52 0.09
N GLN A 28 -13.84 1.17 0.69
CA GLN A 28 -13.57 0.93 2.11
C GLN A 28 -13.33 2.15 3.00
N TYR A 29 -13.02 3.32 2.47
CA TYR A 29 -12.66 4.48 3.31
C TYR A 29 -13.86 5.29 3.84
N LYS A 30 -15.04 5.16 3.26
CA LYS A 30 -16.22 5.98 3.62
C LYS A 30 -16.99 5.54 4.89
N LYS A 31 -16.63 4.43 5.53
CA LYS A 31 -17.43 3.84 6.63
C LYS A 31 -16.70 3.68 7.97
N ALA A 32 -15.48 4.15 8.14
CA ALA A 32 -14.79 4.05 9.41
C ALA A 32 -14.77 5.42 10.11
N PRO A 33 -15.56 5.63 11.18
CA PRO A 33 -15.37 6.79 12.05
C PRO A 33 -14.07 6.59 12.81
N THR A 34 -13.16 7.58 12.77
CA THR A 34 -11.88 7.59 13.50
C THR A 34 -11.09 6.28 13.33
N SER A 35 -10.45 6.14 12.18
CA SER A 35 -9.87 4.86 11.81
C SER A 35 -8.56 4.61 12.53
N ASP A 36 -8.44 3.45 13.13
CA ASP A 36 -7.18 2.87 13.55
C ASP A 36 -6.28 2.69 12.31
N PHE A 37 -5.06 3.18 12.39
CA PHE A 37 -4.08 3.12 11.29
C PHE A 37 -3.78 1.69 10.87
N PHE A 38 -3.56 0.79 11.83
CA PHE A 38 -3.20 -0.60 11.55
C PHE A 38 -4.37 -1.39 10.97
N GLU A 39 -5.58 -1.17 11.48
CA GLU A 39 -6.79 -1.76 10.92
C GLU A 39 -7.02 -1.28 9.47
N MET A 40 -6.75 -0.03 9.19
CA MET A 40 -6.85 0.51 7.85
C MET A 40 -5.81 -0.11 6.91
N MET A 41 -4.59 -0.35 7.39
CA MET A 41 -3.56 -1.07 6.64
C MET A 41 -4.00 -2.50 6.31
N ARG A 42 -4.58 -3.24 7.28
CA ARG A 42 -5.11 -4.60 7.06
C ARG A 42 -6.18 -4.61 5.98
N ARG A 43 -7.15 -3.72 6.06
CA ARG A 43 -8.22 -3.61 5.05
C ARG A 43 -7.67 -3.25 3.68
N GLY A 44 -6.73 -2.32 3.62
CA GLY A 44 -6.06 -1.93 2.38
C GLY A 44 -5.28 -3.08 1.75
N LEU A 45 -4.56 -3.87 2.56
CA LEU A 45 -3.86 -5.06 2.12
C LEU A 45 -4.83 -6.10 1.55
N MET A 46 -5.89 -6.44 2.28
CA MET A 46 -6.89 -7.42 1.83
C MET A 46 -7.52 -7.01 0.49
N ALA A 47 -7.85 -5.72 0.34
CA ALA A 47 -8.39 -5.19 -0.91
C ALA A 47 -7.39 -5.30 -2.07
N LYS A 48 -6.12 -4.95 -1.83
CA LYS A 48 -5.03 -5.09 -2.82
C LYS A 48 -4.83 -6.55 -3.22
N CYS A 49 -4.73 -7.46 -2.25
CA CYS A 49 -4.57 -8.89 -2.51
C CYS A 49 -5.75 -9.49 -3.28
N ALA A 50 -6.98 -9.06 -3.00
CA ALA A 50 -8.15 -9.46 -3.79
C ALA A 50 -8.04 -9.04 -5.27
N VAL A 51 -7.55 -7.82 -5.53
CA VAL A 51 -7.29 -7.34 -6.90
C VAL A 51 -6.14 -8.11 -7.54
N MET A 52 -5.06 -8.38 -6.81
CA MET A 52 -3.90 -9.15 -7.31
C MET A 52 -4.30 -10.58 -7.71
N ARG A 53 -5.15 -11.24 -6.93
CA ARG A 53 -5.69 -12.57 -7.27
C ARG A 53 -6.55 -12.54 -8.53
N LYS A 54 -7.37 -11.49 -8.67
CA LYS A 54 -8.30 -11.35 -9.80
C LYS A 54 -7.61 -10.90 -11.09
N TYR A 55 -6.62 -10.02 -10.97
CA TYR A 55 -5.96 -9.35 -12.09
C TYR A 55 -4.44 -9.46 -11.99
N THR A 56 -3.94 -10.70 -11.93
CA THR A 56 -2.51 -10.98 -11.66
C THR A 56 -1.57 -10.23 -12.59
N PHE A 57 -1.80 -10.26 -13.90
CA PHE A 57 -0.91 -9.59 -14.87
C PHE A 57 -0.96 -8.06 -14.78
N LEU A 58 -2.14 -7.49 -14.48
CA LEU A 58 -2.26 -6.04 -14.28
C LEU A 58 -1.51 -5.61 -13.01
N SER A 59 -1.61 -6.41 -11.96
CA SER A 59 -0.90 -6.15 -10.70
C SER A 59 0.62 -6.24 -10.87
N LEU A 60 1.10 -7.26 -11.56
CA LEU A 60 2.53 -7.40 -11.90
C LEU A 60 3.02 -6.25 -12.78
N PHE A 61 2.22 -5.81 -13.74
CA PHE A 61 2.52 -4.64 -14.55
C PHE A 61 2.64 -3.38 -13.69
N SER A 62 1.69 -3.14 -12.78
CA SER A 62 1.70 -1.97 -11.90
C SER A 62 2.90 -1.97 -10.96
N ILE A 63 3.27 -3.13 -10.42
CA ILE A 63 4.46 -3.29 -9.56
C ILE A 63 5.73 -3.02 -10.37
N ASN A 64 5.82 -3.56 -11.59
CA ASN A 64 6.97 -3.33 -12.46
C ASN A 64 7.11 -1.84 -12.84
N SER A 65 6.00 -1.19 -13.17
CA SER A 65 5.99 0.25 -13.46
C SER A 65 6.43 1.10 -12.26
N TYR A 66 6.04 0.71 -11.05
CA TYR A 66 6.45 1.40 -9.82
C TYR A 66 7.96 1.32 -9.59
N PHE A 67 8.59 0.17 -9.91
CA PHE A 67 10.03 -0.06 -9.76
C PHE A 67 10.82 0.17 -11.04
N GLU A 68 10.24 0.84 -12.03
CA GLU A 68 10.91 1.16 -13.30
C GLU A 68 12.16 2.02 -13.05
N THR A 69 13.26 1.69 -13.73
CA THR A 69 14.55 2.37 -13.59
C THR A 69 15.03 3.04 -14.86
N GLU A 70 14.40 2.76 -16.01
CA GLU A 70 14.73 3.42 -17.27
C GLU A 70 14.37 4.91 -17.21
N PRO A 71 15.33 5.84 -17.35
CA PRO A 71 15.11 7.27 -17.11
C PRO A 71 13.98 7.87 -17.93
N ASP A 72 13.85 7.48 -19.20
CA ASP A 72 12.81 8.02 -20.09
C ASP A 72 11.41 7.62 -19.64
N ILE A 73 11.25 6.35 -19.22
CA ILE A 73 9.96 5.83 -18.71
C ILE A 73 9.69 6.37 -17.32
N GLN A 74 10.71 6.42 -16.48
CA GLN A 74 10.60 6.95 -15.12
C GLN A 74 10.14 8.40 -15.12
N SER A 75 10.65 9.24 -16.03
CA SER A 75 10.26 10.65 -16.14
C SER A 75 8.76 10.84 -16.42
N ILE A 76 8.12 9.86 -17.06
CA ILE A 76 6.68 9.86 -17.38
C ILE A 76 5.86 9.40 -16.19
N ILE A 77 6.30 8.35 -15.49
CA ILE A 77 5.52 7.66 -14.44
C ILE A 77 5.67 8.35 -13.07
N GLN A 78 6.86 8.82 -12.74
CA GLN A 78 7.18 9.35 -11.40
C GLN A 78 6.30 10.51 -10.93
N PRO A 79 5.94 11.50 -11.76
CA PRO A 79 5.06 12.59 -11.33
C PRO A 79 3.71 12.06 -10.81
N ASP A 80 3.11 11.10 -11.50
CA ASP A 80 1.82 10.53 -11.13
C ASP A 80 1.92 9.68 -9.85
N VAL A 81 3.01 8.92 -9.69
CA VAL A 81 3.29 8.12 -8.49
C VAL A 81 3.46 9.03 -7.27
N GLN A 82 4.23 10.11 -7.40
CA GLN A 82 4.45 11.06 -6.32
C GLN A 82 3.18 11.81 -5.92
N ASP A 83 2.38 12.24 -6.89
CA ASP A 83 1.11 12.91 -6.65
C ASP A 83 0.10 11.97 -5.96
N ALA A 84 0.02 10.74 -6.40
CA ALA A 84 -0.82 9.71 -5.78
C ALA A 84 -0.37 9.40 -4.34
N ALA A 85 0.92 9.30 -4.08
CA ALA A 85 1.47 9.08 -2.74
C ALA A 85 1.15 10.24 -1.80
N LYS A 86 1.33 11.49 -2.27
CA LYS A 86 1.01 12.70 -1.51
C LYS A 86 -0.48 12.76 -1.17
N LYS A 87 -1.36 12.60 -2.15
CA LYS A 87 -2.82 12.59 -1.94
C LYS A 87 -3.26 11.49 -0.98
N THR A 88 -2.64 10.32 -1.06
CA THR A 88 -2.91 9.22 -0.14
C THR A 88 -2.53 9.59 1.28
N LEU A 89 -1.35 10.17 1.50
CA LEU A 89 -0.91 10.61 2.83
C LEU A 89 -1.84 11.70 3.40
N GLU A 90 -2.19 12.71 2.61
CA GLU A 90 -3.13 13.78 3.01
C GLU A 90 -4.49 13.20 3.42
N MET A 91 -5.02 12.27 2.63
CA MET A 91 -6.26 11.59 2.94
C MET A 91 -6.15 10.78 4.23
N LEU A 92 -5.07 10.00 4.41
CA LEU A 92 -4.82 9.23 5.62
C LEU A 92 -4.80 10.12 6.85
N LEU A 93 -4.04 11.21 6.83
CA LEU A 93 -3.94 12.15 7.95
C LEU A 93 -5.29 12.79 8.30
N SER A 94 -6.19 12.96 7.33
CA SER A 94 -7.52 13.55 7.56
C SER A 94 -8.51 12.61 8.27
N ILE A 95 -8.29 11.30 8.26
CA ILE A 95 -9.22 10.30 8.80
C ILE A 95 -8.66 9.48 9.96
N LEU A 96 -7.33 9.55 10.19
CA LEU A 96 -6.66 8.80 11.24
C LEU A 96 -6.91 9.34 12.63
N ASN A 97 -7.18 8.41 13.56
CA ASN A 97 -7.10 8.71 14.98
C ASN A 97 -5.66 8.49 15.49
N LEU A 98 -4.86 9.56 15.49
CA LEU A 98 -3.49 9.51 15.97
C LEU A 98 -3.38 9.26 17.49
N ASP A 99 -4.47 9.36 18.25
CA ASP A 99 -4.47 9.02 19.66
C ASP A 99 -4.30 7.52 19.94
N LEU A 100 -4.49 6.68 18.94
CA LEU A 100 -4.24 5.24 19.01
C LEU A 100 -2.76 4.87 18.76
N ILE A 101 -1.93 5.84 18.38
CA ILE A 101 -0.50 5.67 18.13
C ILE A 101 0.30 6.27 19.28
N ARG A 102 1.47 5.72 19.54
CA ARG A 102 2.44 6.23 20.51
C ARG A 102 2.77 7.70 20.23
N LYS A 103 2.76 8.51 21.27
CA LYS A 103 3.01 9.97 21.18
C LYS A 103 4.49 10.34 21.31
N ASP A 104 5.33 9.42 21.76
CA ASP A 104 6.78 9.62 21.93
C ASP A 104 7.57 9.49 20.61
N ILE A 105 6.89 9.05 19.55
CA ILE A 105 7.45 8.98 18.19
C ILE A 105 6.55 9.76 17.24
N GLU A 106 7.16 10.61 16.43
CA GLU A 106 6.43 11.37 15.42
C GLU A 106 5.84 10.44 14.36
N PHE A 107 4.55 10.57 14.07
CA PHE A 107 3.84 9.71 13.11
C PHE A 107 4.50 9.69 11.73
N SER A 108 5.03 10.81 11.28
CA SER A 108 5.75 10.90 9.99
C SER A 108 6.93 9.93 9.92
N ARG A 109 7.61 9.69 11.04
CA ARG A 109 8.72 8.72 11.13
C ARG A 109 8.22 7.28 11.06
N ILE A 110 7.17 6.96 11.83
CA ILE A 110 6.51 5.64 11.79
C ILE A 110 6.05 5.33 10.36
N TYR A 111 5.37 6.29 9.74
CA TYR A 111 4.88 6.13 8.37
C TYR A 111 6.00 5.86 7.36
N LYS A 112 7.11 6.61 7.42
CA LYS A 112 8.27 6.40 6.54
C LYS A 112 8.90 5.02 6.72
N GLU A 113 9.06 4.57 7.96
CA GLU A 113 9.62 3.24 8.25
C GLU A 113 8.74 2.14 7.66
N ILE A 114 7.43 2.22 7.89
CA ILE A 114 6.45 1.29 7.33
C ILE A 114 6.48 1.32 5.79
N LEU A 115 6.55 2.51 5.21
CA LEU A 115 6.61 2.67 3.75
C LEU A 115 7.83 1.97 3.16
N TYR A 116 9.02 2.24 3.70
CA TYR A 116 10.27 1.65 3.20
C TYR A 116 10.32 0.13 3.39
N ALA A 117 9.83 -0.37 4.53
CA ALA A 117 9.74 -1.81 4.77
C ALA A 117 8.75 -2.47 3.79
N SER A 118 7.60 -1.83 3.54
CA SER A 118 6.58 -2.32 2.59
C SER A 118 7.10 -2.35 1.16
N GLU A 119 7.81 -1.31 0.74
CA GLU A 119 8.44 -1.25 -0.59
C GLU A 119 9.54 -2.32 -0.72
N GLY A 120 10.37 -2.49 0.31
CA GLY A 120 11.40 -3.50 0.35
C GLY A 120 10.84 -4.92 0.22
N MET A 121 9.78 -5.23 0.97
CA MET A 121 9.09 -6.51 0.90
C MET A 121 8.47 -6.74 -0.49
N LEU A 122 7.75 -5.76 -1.03
CA LEU A 122 7.14 -5.86 -2.35
C LEU A 122 8.19 -6.07 -3.45
N LYS A 123 9.31 -5.36 -3.36
CA LYS A 123 10.44 -5.51 -4.29
C LYS A 123 11.09 -6.88 -4.18
N TYR A 124 11.27 -7.38 -2.96
CA TYR A 124 11.82 -8.71 -2.72
C TYR A 124 10.89 -9.79 -3.31
N TRP A 125 9.60 -9.73 -2.99
CA TRP A 125 8.59 -10.65 -3.50
C TRP A 125 8.56 -10.66 -5.05
N TYR A 126 8.56 -9.49 -5.66
CA TYR A 126 8.59 -9.35 -7.12
C TYR A 126 9.86 -9.95 -7.75
N ARG A 127 11.03 -9.69 -7.15
CA ARG A 127 12.33 -10.18 -7.66
C ARG A 127 12.52 -11.69 -7.54
N THR A 128 11.93 -12.31 -6.55
CA THR A 128 12.02 -13.77 -6.36
C THR A 128 11.18 -14.55 -7.34
N GLY A 129 10.28 -13.88 -8.09
CA GLY A 129 9.36 -14.54 -9.01
C GLY A 129 8.32 -15.42 -8.32
N ASN A 130 8.24 -15.36 -7.00
CA ASN A 130 7.21 -16.06 -6.23
C ASN A 130 5.96 -15.19 -6.15
N TYR A 131 5.01 -15.43 -7.05
CA TYR A 131 3.78 -14.65 -7.13
C TYR A 131 2.62 -15.26 -6.33
N ASP A 132 2.92 -15.97 -5.26
CA ASP A 132 1.90 -16.46 -4.32
C ASP A 132 1.36 -15.30 -3.48
N VAL A 133 0.22 -14.76 -3.92
CA VAL A 133 -0.47 -13.65 -3.25
C VAL A 133 -0.91 -14.02 -1.85
N THR A 134 -1.18 -15.30 -1.56
CA THR A 134 -1.60 -15.75 -0.24
C THR A 134 -0.45 -15.71 0.75
N ALA A 135 0.72 -16.21 0.34
CA ALA A 135 1.94 -16.11 1.15
C ALA A 135 2.35 -14.64 1.38
N PHE A 136 2.28 -13.79 0.34
CA PHE A 136 2.53 -12.36 0.46
C PHE A 136 1.59 -11.67 1.46
N GLU A 137 0.28 -11.96 1.39
CA GLU A 137 -0.72 -11.39 2.29
C GLU A 137 -0.45 -11.78 3.74
N GLN A 138 -0.13 -13.06 3.98
CA GLN A 138 0.16 -13.56 5.32
C GLN A 138 1.40 -12.88 5.92
N GLU A 139 2.50 -12.84 5.19
CA GLU A 139 3.75 -12.20 5.64
C GLU A 139 3.53 -10.71 5.92
N TYR A 140 2.78 -10.02 5.05
CA TYR A 140 2.50 -8.61 5.27
C TYR A 140 1.58 -8.36 6.47
N LEU A 141 0.60 -9.23 6.74
CA LEU A 141 -0.23 -9.17 7.94
C LEU A 141 0.60 -9.34 9.22
N GLU A 142 1.59 -10.23 9.21
CA GLU A 142 2.51 -10.41 10.34
C GLU A 142 3.33 -9.13 10.58
N MET A 143 3.79 -8.46 9.52
CA MET A 143 4.47 -7.16 9.64
C MET A 143 3.55 -6.10 10.23
N ILE A 144 2.28 -5.99 9.78
CA ILE A 144 1.31 -5.04 10.33
C ILE A 144 1.08 -5.30 11.82
N ASN A 145 0.93 -6.56 12.22
CA ASN A 145 0.75 -6.92 13.63
C ASN A 145 1.98 -6.56 14.47
N HIS A 146 3.18 -6.75 13.92
CA HIS A 146 4.41 -6.32 14.56
C HIS A 146 4.47 -4.80 14.74
N TRP A 147 4.16 -4.02 13.71
CA TRP A 147 4.14 -2.56 13.81
C TRP A 147 3.08 -2.05 14.79
N GLU A 148 1.90 -2.66 14.83
CA GLU A 148 0.88 -2.33 15.83
C GLU A 148 1.37 -2.61 17.25
N MET A 149 2.04 -3.73 17.47
CA MET A 149 2.66 -4.05 18.76
C MET A 149 3.73 -3.02 19.16
N VAL A 150 4.52 -2.53 18.20
CA VAL A 150 5.60 -1.56 18.45
C VAL A 150 5.08 -0.14 18.60
N TYR A 151 4.14 0.27 17.77
CA TYR A 151 3.71 1.67 17.62
C TYR A 151 2.29 1.98 18.11
N GLY A 152 1.48 0.95 18.38
CA GLY A 152 0.14 1.12 18.96
C GLY A 152 0.22 1.50 20.45
N LYS A 153 -0.76 2.28 20.89
CA LYS A 153 -0.82 2.80 22.27
C LYS A 153 -1.11 1.74 23.36
N GLY A 154 -1.61 0.55 22.95
CA GLY A 154 -2.09 -0.46 23.90
C GLY A 154 -1.03 -1.21 24.72
N MET A 155 0.29 -1.02 24.44
CA MET A 155 1.36 -1.82 25.02
C MET A 155 2.23 -1.11 26.08
N GLU A 156 1.86 0.10 26.51
CA GLU A 156 2.63 0.80 27.56
C GLU A 156 2.55 0.13 28.94
N ASN A 157 1.49 -0.65 29.21
CA ASN A 157 1.30 -1.26 30.53
C ASN A 157 2.11 -2.57 30.72
N ASP A 158 2.41 -3.31 29.67
CA ASP A 158 3.12 -4.59 29.81
C ASP A 158 4.65 -4.44 29.90
N ARG A 159 5.19 -3.32 29.42
CA ARG A 159 6.65 -3.06 29.49
C ARG A 159 7.18 -2.58 30.84
N LYS A 160 6.30 -2.19 31.76
CA LYS A 160 6.68 -1.79 33.13
C LYS A 160 6.77 -2.98 34.10
N GLN A 161 6.49 -4.20 33.63
CA GLN A 161 6.54 -5.43 34.44
C GLN A 161 7.71 -6.38 34.05
N LEU A 162 8.60 -5.96 33.16
CA LEU A 162 9.87 -6.63 32.85
C LEU A 162 11.06 -5.78 33.29
#